data_584424d456bacad3f3896a2f1e19fd16
#
_entry.id   584424d456bacad3f3896a2f1e19fd16
#
_cell.length_a   1.000
_cell.length_b   1.000
_cell.length_c   1.000
_cell.angle_alpha   90.00
_cell.angle_beta   90.00
_cell.angle_gamma   90.00
#
_symmetry.space_group_name_H-M   'P 1'
#
loop_
_entity.id
_entity.type
_entity.pdbx_description
1 polymer ?
#
loop_
_entity_poly.entity_id
_entity_poly.type
_entity_poly.pdbx_seq_one_letter_code
_entity_poly.pdbx_strand_id
1 'polypeptide(L)'
;MKAGSGKHPIRYTHPITGVVSSQSSYINEEGIRKNISSKYMEYQVEGKWVKSKLVPHLRECSIKYYSSKKGFMINIHGSMTRKVKDRLKQGKILHGEFEFKDDRRGRCDKLLEAFDKQVARYGYKCPMTHIPFTMSRPIDLRDINNYHGGIYSNVSADRIFNPIEYTEQNTIFTSLLWNLKKGTSSIEELEFIFMPEVLTRYKKIVIERFPDQMYKINELENGAEHPQERR
;
A
#
# COMPACT_ATOMS: atom_id res chain seq x y z
N MET A 1 -5.69 -14.11 17.48
CA MET A 1 -5.11 -15.45 17.65
C MET A 1 -3.60 -15.30 17.83
N LYS A 2 -3.03 -15.74 18.95
CA LYS A 2 -1.58 -15.88 19.07
C LYS A 2 -1.18 -17.04 18.16
N ALA A 3 -0.49 -16.74 17.06
CA ALA A 3 -0.05 -17.76 16.13
C ALA A 3 0.86 -18.76 16.83
N GLY A 4 0.33 -19.99 17.03
CA GLY A 4 1.10 -21.21 17.10
C GLY A 4 2.27 -21.31 18.08
N SER A 5 2.14 -20.87 19.31
CA SER A 5 3.19 -21.13 20.34
C SER A 5 3.28 -22.60 20.79
N GLY A 6 2.43 -23.48 20.25
CA GLY A 6 2.35 -24.86 20.73
C GLY A 6 3.04 -25.93 19.88
N LYS A 7 3.48 -25.63 18.64
CA LYS A 7 3.98 -26.66 17.73
C LYS A 7 5.50 -26.65 17.49
N HIS A 8 6.17 -25.54 17.68
CA HIS A 8 7.61 -25.43 17.40
C HIS A 8 8.32 -24.59 18.46
N PRO A 9 9.43 -25.08 19.04
CA PRO A 9 10.31 -24.25 19.85
C PRO A 9 10.76 -23.01 19.09
N ILE A 10 10.89 -21.89 19.79
CA ILE A 10 11.29 -20.60 19.22
C ILE A 10 12.57 -20.13 19.91
N ARG A 11 13.50 -19.63 19.15
CA ARG A 11 14.68 -18.91 19.66
C ARG A 11 14.83 -17.55 18.99
N TYR A 12 15.51 -16.67 19.70
CA TYR A 12 15.80 -15.31 19.27
C TYR A 12 17.30 -15.06 19.33
N THR A 13 17.83 -14.42 18.30
CA THR A 13 19.22 -13.95 18.32
C THR A 13 19.23 -12.49 18.73
N HIS A 14 20.02 -12.14 19.73
CA HIS A 14 20.16 -10.75 20.17
C HIS A 14 20.79 -9.91 19.06
N PRO A 15 20.19 -8.78 18.67
CA PRO A 15 20.61 -8.05 17.46
C PRO A 15 22.00 -7.41 17.55
N ILE A 16 22.51 -7.18 18.76
CA ILE A 16 23.83 -6.55 19.00
C ILE A 16 24.87 -7.62 19.36
N THR A 17 24.59 -8.47 20.36
CA THR A 17 25.54 -9.40 20.88
C THR A 17 25.58 -10.73 20.14
N GLY A 18 24.61 -11.05 19.32
CA GLY A 18 24.47 -12.34 18.65
C GLY A 18 24.06 -13.51 19.57
N VAL A 19 23.90 -13.29 20.89
CA VAL A 19 23.53 -14.34 21.83
C VAL A 19 22.15 -14.90 21.51
N VAL A 20 22.03 -16.23 21.48
CA VAL A 20 20.76 -16.94 21.19
C VAL A 20 20.09 -17.29 22.51
N SER A 21 18.79 -16.95 22.61
CA SER A 21 17.97 -17.20 23.80
C SER A 21 16.50 -17.45 23.43
N SER A 22 15.70 -17.84 24.43
CA SER A 22 14.24 -17.91 24.31
C SER A 22 13.57 -16.55 24.57
N GLN A 23 14.32 -15.52 24.94
CA GLN A 23 13.77 -14.21 25.27
C GLN A 23 13.47 -13.40 24.02
N SER A 24 12.23 -12.91 23.90
CA SER A 24 11.75 -12.09 22.77
C SER A 24 12.09 -10.61 22.89
N SER A 25 12.76 -10.19 23.95
CA SER A 25 13.13 -8.79 24.20
C SER A 25 14.48 -8.69 24.90
N TYR A 26 15.11 -7.54 24.78
CA TYR A 26 16.37 -7.17 25.43
C TYR A 26 16.30 -5.74 25.96
N ILE A 27 17.19 -5.38 26.85
CA ILE A 27 17.38 -4.00 27.33
C ILE A 27 18.55 -3.42 26.54
N ASN A 28 18.34 -2.25 25.90
CA ASN A 28 19.40 -1.57 25.17
C ASN A 28 20.29 -0.76 26.13
N GLU A 29 21.33 -0.12 25.60
CA GLU A 29 22.30 0.67 26.35
C GLU A 29 21.67 1.84 27.14
N GLU A 30 20.51 2.32 26.70
CA GLU A 30 19.72 3.37 27.36
C GLU A 30 18.76 2.83 28.45
N GLY A 31 18.84 1.53 28.78
CA GLY A 31 17.96 0.87 29.74
C GLY A 31 16.53 0.61 29.25
N ILE A 32 16.24 0.82 27.95
CA ILE A 32 14.91 0.69 27.36
C ILE A 32 14.71 -0.74 26.86
N ARG A 33 13.59 -1.38 27.25
CA ARG A 33 13.22 -2.70 26.73
C ARG A 33 12.80 -2.61 25.27
N LYS A 34 13.48 -3.35 24.42
CA LYS A 34 13.22 -3.48 22.98
C LYS A 34 12.80 -4.91 22.65
N ASN A 35 11.76 -5.08 21.82
CA ASN A 35 11.39 -6.39 21.29
C ASN A 35 12.36 -6.80 20.18
N ILE A 36 12.74 -8.08 20.16
CA ILE A 36 13.58 -8.63 19.09
C ILE A 36 12.72 -8.75 17.83
N SER A 37 13.20 -8.17 16.73
CA SER A 37 12.52 -8.22 15.43
C SER A 37 12.41 -9.67 14.93
N SER A 38 11.32 -9.98 14.22
CA SER A 38 11.07 -11.29 13.60
C SER A 38 12.17 -11.76 12.65
N LYS A 39 13.00 -10.84 12.11
CA LYS A 39 14.17 -11.20 11.29
C LYS A 39 15.24 -11.99 12.07
N TYR A 40 15.25 -11.88 13.41
CA TYR A 40 16.15 -12.59 14.31
C TYR A 40 15.48 -13.76 15.02
N MET A 41 14.29 -14.14 14.59
CA MET A 41 13.50 -15.21 15.18
C MET A 41 13.57 -16.46 14.30
N GLU A 42 13.86 -17.59 14.92
CA GLU A 42 13.90 -18.89 14.26
C GLU A 42 13.00 -19.89 14.99
N TYR A 43 12.48 -20.85 14.25
CA TYR A 43 11.67 -21.95 14.73
C TYR A 43 12.39 -23.26 14.51
N GLN A 44 12.26 -24.20 15.45
CA GLN A 44 12.78 -25.56 15.25
C GLN A 44 11.75 -26.38 14.48
N VAL A 45 12.10 -26.77 13.26
CA VAL A 45 11.29 -27.62 12.38
C VAL A 45 12.13 -28.86 12.05
N GLU A 46 11.64 -30.04 12.37
CA GLU A 46 12.34 -31.31 12.13
C GLU A 46 13.79 -31.32 12.65
N GLY A 47 13.98 -30.80 13.85
CA GLY A 47 15.30 -30.70 14.50
C GLY A 47 16.21 -29.57 14.00
N LYS A 48 15.84 -28.87 12.93
CA LYS A 48 16.63 -27.77 12.35
C LYS A 48 16.02 -26.41 12.71
N TRP A 49 16.89 -25.43 12.95
CA TRP A 49 16.47 -24.03 13.17
C TRP A 49 16.31 -23.30 11.84
N VAL A 50 15.10 -22.81 11.56
CA VAL A 50 14.75 -22.09 10.32
C VAL A 50 14.12 -20.74 10.64
N LYS A 51 14.42 -19.75 9.83
CA LYS A 51 13.81 -18.41 9.96
C LYS A 51 12.30 -18.49 9.81
N SER A 52 11.55 -17.67 10.56
CA SER A 52 10.09 -17.69 10.60
C SER A 52 9.43 -17.66 9.22
N LYS A 53 9.98 -16.89 8.29
CA LYS A 53 9.48 -16.80 6.90
C LYS A 53 9.63 -18.08 6.08
N LEU A 54 10.44 -19.03 6.53
CA LEU A 54 10.68 -20.31 5.85
C LEU A 54 9.84 -21.45 6.46
N VAL A 55 9.10 -21.20 7.54
CA VAL A 55 8.24 -22.22 8.15
C VAL A 55 6.93 -22.33 7.32
N PRO A 56 6.65 -23.47 6.65
CA PRO A 56 5.53 -23.58 5.71
C PRO A 56 4.19 -23.17 6.31
N HIS A 57 3.85 -23.72 7.48
CA HIS A 57 2.57 -23.42 8.15
C HIS A 57 2.42 -21.92 8.49
N LEU A 58 3.47 -21.27 9.01
CA LEU A 58 3.43 -19.83 9.31
C LEU A 58 3.30 -18.99 8.05
N ARG A 59 3.94 -19.45 6.97
CA ARG A 59 3.83 -18.83 5.65
C ARG A 59 2.40 -18.91 5.13
N GLU A 60 1.77 -20.07 5.17
CA GLU A 60 0.37 -20.25 4.77
C GLU A 60 -0.59 -19.37 5.56
N CYS A 61 -0.44 -19.35 6.89
CA CYS A 61 -1.23 -18.46 7.75
C CYS A 61 -1.02 -16.98 7.41
N SER A 62 0.22 -16.58 7.11
CA SER A 62 0.55 -15.22 6.69
C SER A 62 -0.08 -14.89 5.35
N ILE A 63 0.03 -15.77 4.35
CA ILE A 63 -0.57 -15.59 3.02
C ILE A 63 -2.09 -15.46 3.16
N LYS A 64 -2.74 -16.37 3.90
CA LYS A 64 -4.17 -16.34 4.16
C LYS A 64 -4.62 -15.04 4.82
N TYR A 65 -3.88 -14.59 5.86
CA TYR A 65 -4.20 -13.33 6.54
C TYR A 65 -4.09 -12.13 5.59
N TYR A 66 -2.96 -12.01 4.89
CA TYR A 66 -2.72 -10.86 4.00
C TYR A 66 -3.51 -10.91 2.68
N SER A 67 -4.10 -12.03 2.34
CA SER A 67 -5.09 -12.15 1.26
C SER A 67 -6.52 -11.86 1.73
N SER A 68 -6.75 -11.73 3.05
CA SER A 68 -8.03 -11.22 3.55
C SER A 68 -8.15 -9.72 3.29
N LYS A 69 -9.38 -9.22 3.14
CA LYS A 69 -9.65 -7.78 2.94
C LYS A 69 -8.89 -6.92 3.97
N LYS A 70 -9.03 -7.23 5.25
CA LYS A 70 -8.38 -6.47 6.33
C LYS A 70 -6.85 -6.53 6.24
N GLY A 71 -6.27 -7.71 6.09
CA GLY A 71 -4.82 -7.88 6.00
C GLY A 71 -4.23 -7.23 4.76
N PHE A 72 -4.96 -7.26 3.63
CA PHE A 72 -4.54 -6.61 2.40
C PHE A 72 -4.56 -5.07 2.54
N MET A 73 -5.62 -4.52 3.13
CA MET A 73 -5.73 -3.08 3.38
C MET A 73 -4.70 -2.56 4.38
N ILE A 74 -4.31 -3.34 5.39
CA ILE A 74 -3.18 -3.01 6.29
C ILE A 74 -1.87 -2.84 5.50
N ASN A 75 -1.62 -3.67 4.48
CA ASN A 75 -0.43 -3.52 3.65
C ASN A 75 -0.49 -2.28 2.75
N ILE A 76 -1.66 -1.97 2.17
CA ILE A 76 -1.87 -0.74 1.41
C ILE A 76 -1.59 0.46 2.31
N HIS A 77 -2.20 0.51 3.50
CA HIS A 77 -1.97 1.57 4.49
C HIS A 77 -0.49 1.72 4.85
N GLY A 78 0.19 0.61 5.14
CA GLY A 78 1.63 0.61 5.42
C GLY A 78 2.48 1.15 4.26
N SER A 79 2.09 0.86 3.03
CA SER A 79 2.74 1.38 1.83
C SER A 79 2.50 2.89 1.66
N MET A 80 1.26 3.36 1.84
CA MET A 80 0.93 4.80 1.81
C MET A 80 1.73 5.57 2.86
N THR A 81 1.70 5.10 4.11
CA THR A 81 2.45 5.72 5.23
C THR A 81 3.95 5.80 4.95
N ARG A 82 4.53 4.75 4.33
CA ARG A 82 5.95 4.73 3.95
C ARG A 82 6.23 5.78 2.88
N LYS A 83 5.41 5.85 1.83
CA LYS A 83 5.55 6.85 0.75
C LYS A 83 5.48 8.28 1.30
N VAL A 84 4.58 8.57 2.25
CA VAL A 84 4.49 9.86 2.93
C VAL A 84 5.79 10.17 3.67
N LYS A 85 6.27 9.24 4.49
CA LYS A 85 7.53 9.40 5.25
C LYS A 85 8.73 9.60 4.35
N ASP A 86 8.82 8.88 3.25
CA ASP A 86 9.93 8.97 2.31
C ASP A 86 9.92 10.32 1.57
N ARG A 87 8.73 10.85 1.20
CA ARG A 87 8.60 12.21 0.65
C ARG A 87 9.03 13.29 1.64
N LEU A 88 8.57 13.19 2.88
CA LEU A 88 8.97 14.14 3.93
C LEU A 88 10.48 14.15 4.16
N LYS A 89 11.13 12.97 4.16
CA LYS A 89 12.60 12.89 4.24
C LYS A 89 13.32 13.53 3.06
N GLN A 90 12.68 13.55 1.88
CA GLN A 90 13.20 14.20 0.67
C GLN A 90 12.86 15.69 0.58
N GLY A 91 12.21 16.26 1.61
CA GLY A 91 11.75 17.66 1.60
C GLY A 91 10.59 17.92 0.63
N LYS A 92 9.95 16.86 0.11
CA LYS A 92 8.82 16.96 -0.81
C LYS A 92 7.52 17.08 0.00
N ILE A 93 6.99 18.30 0.09
CA ILE A 93 5.72 18.59 0.76
C ILE A 93 4.63 18.63 -0.31
N LEU A 94 3.56 17.86 -0.10
CA LEU A 94 2.37 17.91 -0.93
C LEU A 94 1.29 18.78 -0.26
N HIS A 95 0.32 19.22 -1.04
CA HIS A 95 -0.84 19.95 -0.51
C HIS A 95 -1.73 19.00 0.30
N GLY A 96 -2.27 19.51 1.41
CA GLY A 96 -3.11 18.76 2.32
C GLY A 96 -2.32 17.84 3.26
N GLU A 97 -3.03 17.24 4.21
CA GLU A 97 -2.47 16.32 5.18
C GLU A 97 -2.84 14.88 4.87
N PHE A 98 -1.98 13.94 5.27
CA PHE A 98 -2.30 12.51 5.23
C PHE A 98 -3.41 12.19 6.23
N GLU A 99 -4.62 11.90 5.74
CA GLU A 99 -5.82 11.72 6.58
C GLU A 99 -6.01 10.30 7.14
N PHE A 100 -5.32 9.31 6.57
CA PHE A 100 -5.42 7.92 7.01
C PHE A 100 -4.45 7.60 8.15
N LYS A 101 -4.24 8.57 9.06
CA LYS A 101 -3.45 8.36 10.27
C LYS A 101 -4.25 7.47 11.24
N ASP A 102 -3.68 6.33 11.60
CA ASP A 102 -4.24 5.47 12.65
C ASP A 102 -3.34 5.56 13.89
N ASP A 103 -3.96 5.74 15.06
CA ASP A 103 -3.26 5.89 16.33
C ASP A 103 -2.62 4.59 16.83
N ARG A 104 -2.96 3.45 16.22
CA ARG A 104 -2.50 2.12 16.66
C ARG A 104 -1.97 1.29 15.51
N ARG A 105 -0.88 0.58 15.75
CA ARG A 105 -0.30 -0.38 14.79
C ARG A 105 -1.33 -1.43 14.35
N GLY A 106 -1.43 -1.64 13.06
CA GLY A 106 -2.30 -2.66 12.46
C GLY A 106 -3.76 -2.25 12.33
N ARG A 107 -4.10 -1.00 12.58
CA ARG A 107 -5.39 -0.42 12.22
C ARG A 107 -5.32 0.27 10.87
N CYS A 108 -6.41 0.19 10.15
CA CYS A 108 -6.63 0.92 8.89
C CYS A 108 -8.12 1.18 8.72
N ASP A 109 -8.80 1.48 9.83
CA ASP A 109 -10.26 1.54 9.87
C ASP A 109 -10.80 2.61 8.91
N LYS A 110 -10.21 3.83 8.91
CA LYS A 110 -10.57 4.89 7.95
C LYS A 110 -10.36 4.48 6.49
N LEU A 111 -9.25 3.77 6.21
CA LEU A 111 -8.97 3.31 4.86
C LEU A 111 -9.94 2.21 4.42
N LEU A 112 -10.31 1.32 5.34
CA LEU A 112 -11.33 0.30 5.10
C LEU A 112 -12.70 0.94 4.83
N GLU A 113 -13.09 1.91 5.63
CA GLU A 113 -14.34 2.66 5.44
C GLU A 113 -14.39 3.37 4.08
N ALA A 114 -13.31 4.06 3.70
CA ALA A 114 -13.20 4.72 2.40
C ALA A 114 -13.29 3.71 1.25
N PHE A 115 -12.66 2.53 1.40
CA PHE A 115 -12.78 1.44 0.43
C PHE A 115 -14.23 0.92 0.33
N ASP A 116 -14.90 0.71 1.45
CA ASP A 116 -16.28 0.20 1.48
C ASP A 116 -17.26 1.21 0.89
N LYS A 117 -17.11 2.51 1.18
CA LYS A 117 -17.87 3.59 0.52
C LYS A 117 -17.68 3.56 -1.00
N GLN A 118 -16.46 3.36 -1.46
CA GLN A 118 -16.18 3.26 -2.89
C GLN A 118 -16.80 2.01 -3.52
N VAL A 119 -16.70 0.85 -2.86
CA VAL A 119 -17.32 -0.40 -3.34
C VAL A 119 -18.84 -0.28 -3.40
N ALA A 120 -19.47 0.36 -2.42
CA ALA A 120 -20.91 0.62 -2.43
C ALA A 120 -21.33 1.46 -3.65
N ARG A 121 -20.48 2.40 -4.08
CA ARG A 121 -20.77 3.30 -5.20
C ARG A 121 -20.49 2.71 -6.59
N TYR A 122 -19.36 2.06 -6.75
CA TYR A 122 -18.85 1.61 -8.07
C TYR A 122 -18.84 0.08 -8.24
N GLY A 123 -19.21 -0.67 -7.22
CA GLY A 123 -19.04 -2.13 -7.16
C GLY A 123 -17.61 -2.54 -6.82
N TYR A 124 -17.39 -3.86 -6.66
CA TYR A 124 -16.10 -4.45 -6.31
C TYR A 124 -15.17 -4.54 -7.54
N LYS A 125 -14.89 -3.40 -8.12
CA LYS A 125 -14.07 -3.25 -9.34
C LYS A 125 -13.40 -1.88 -9.40
N CYS A 126 -12.36 -1.78 -10.25
CA CYS A 126 -11.72 -0.50 -10.54
C CYS A 126 -12.70 0.44 -11.25
N PRO A 127 -12.94 1.65 -10.73
CA PRO A 127 -13.92 2.59 -11.33
C PRO A 127 -13.59 3.01 -12.76
N MET A 128 -12.30 3.02 -13.13
CA MET A 128 -11.85 3.40 -14.47
C MET A 128 -11.87 2.23 -15.43
N THR A 129 -11.11 1.17 -15.13
CA THR A 129 -10.90 0.03 -16.04
C THR A 129 -12.01 -1.01 -15.97
N HIS A 130 -12.88 -0.96 -14.96
CA HIS A 130 -13.88 -1.98 -14.63
C HIS A 130 -13.33 -3.38 -14.34
N ILE A 131 -12.02 -3.54 -14.20
CA ILE A 131 -11.40 -4.78 -13.79
C ILE A 131 -11.88 -5.14 -12.38
N PRO A 132 -12.45 -6.33 -12.15
CA PRO A 132 -12.81 -6.78 -10.81
C PRO A 132 -11.58 -6.78 -9.89
N PHE A 133 -11.78 -6.34 -8.65
CA PHE A 133 -10.68 -6.34 -7.70
C PHE A 133 -10.32 -7.73 -7.22
N THR A 134 -9.02 -7.93 -7.01
CA THR A 134 -8.48 -9.06 -6.27
C THR A 134 -7.66 -8.57 -5.09
N MET A 135 -7.47 -9.44 -4.11
CA MET A 135 -6.61 -9.23 -2.95
C MET A 135 -5.75 -10.47 -2.75
N SER A 136 -5.09 -10.89 -3.82
CA SER A 136 -4.29 -12.11 -3.83
C SER A 136 -2.83 -11.82 -3.52
N ARG A 137 -2.19 -12.74 -2.82
CA ARG A 137 -0.74 -12.73 -2.64
C ARG A 137 -0.10 -13.90 -3.38
N PRO A 138 1.03 -13.67 -4.03
CA PRO A 138 1.76 -14.74 -4.66
C PRO A 138 2.27 -15.73 -3.60
N ILE A 139 2.26 -17.00 -3.96
CA ILE A 139 2.78 -18.08 -3.13
C ILE A 139 4.32 -18.05 -3.12
N ASP A 140 4.94 -17.49 -4.15
CA ASP A 140 6.39 -17.41 -4.28
C ASP A 140 7.00 -16.47 -3.23
N LEU A 141 8.03 -16.99 -2.53
CA LEU A 141 8.74 -16.25 -1.48
C LEU A 141 9.46 -14.99 -1.99
N ARG A 142 9.87 -14.98 -3.26
CA ARG A 142 10.57 -13.84 -3.85
C ARG A 142 9.70 -12.59 -3.90
N ASP A 143 8.39 -12.78 -3.99
CA ASP A 143 7.41 -11.72 -4.13
C ASP A 143 6.72 -11.33 -2.82
N ILE A 144 7.07 -11.97 -1.70
CA ILE A 144 6.44 -11.71 -0.38
C ILE A 144 6.59 -10.24 0.07
N ASN A 145 7.65 -9.55 -0.36
CA ASN A 145 7.86 -8.14 -0.05
C ASN A 145 7.04 -7.21 -0.96
N ASN A 146 6.54 -7.72 -2.08
CA ASN A 146 5.65 -7.00 -2.97
C ASN A 146 4.21 -7.45 -2.71
N TYR A 147 3.46 -6.65 -1.94
CA TYR A 147 2.07 -7.00 -1.60
C TYR A 147 1.15 -7.08 -2.81
N HIS A 148 1.52 -6.49 -3.94
CA HIS A 148 0.78 -6.64 -5.20
C HIS A 148 1.09 -7.95 -5.93
N GLY A 149 2.29 -8.50 -5.73
CA GLY A 149 2.71 -9.74 -6.37
C GLY A 149 2.65 -9.76 -7.89
N GLY A 150 2.68 -8.57 -8.53
CA GLY A 150 2.52 -8.46 -9.98
C GLY A 150 1.10 -8.74 -10.50
N ILE A 151 0.12 -8.94 -9.63
CA ILE A 151 -1.27 -9.22 -10.02
C ILE A 151 -1.97 -7.90 -10.36
N TYR A 152 -2.17 -7.64 -11.64
CA TYR A 152 -2.68 -6.36 -12.15
C TYR A 152 -4.10 -5.99 -11.70
N SER A 153 -4.91 -6.98 -11.31
CA SER A 153 -6.25 -6.78 -10.75
C SER A 153 -6.27 -6.47 -9.25
N ASN A 154 -5.13 -6.62 -8.55
CA ASN A 154 -5.06 -6.31 -7.12
C ASN A 154 -5.42 -4.86 -6.83
N VAL A 155 -6.13 -4.66 -5.72
CA VAL A 155 -6.46 -3.32 -5.22
C VAL A 155 -5.19 -2.53 -4.94
N SER A 156 -5.19 -1.28 -5.36
CA SER A 156 -4.14 -0.31 -5.08
C SER A 156 -4.75 1.04 -4.74
N ALA A 157 -4.24 1.72 -3.72
CA ALA A 157 -4.63 3.11 -3.45
C ALA A 157 -3.83 4.04 -4.35
N ASP A 158 -4.54 4.88 -5.07
CA ASP A 158 -4.01 5.91 -5.96
C ASP A 158 -4.45 7.30 -5.49
N ARG A 159 -3.68 8.33 -5.82
CA ARG A 159 -4.07 9.73 -5.66
C ARG A 159 -4.62 10.24 -6.96
N ILE A 160 -5.80 10.84 -6.94
CA ILE A 160 -6.39 11.42 -8.14
C ILE A 160 -5.46 12.50 -8.70
N PHE A 161 -5.02 13.43 -7.83
CA PHE A 161 -4.01 14.43 -8.15
C PHE A 161 -2.70 14.16 -7.40
N ASN A 162 -1.61 14.02 -8.13
CA ASN A 162 -0.30 13.72 -7.57
C ASN A 162 0.25 14.81 -6.62
N PRO A 163 0.02 16.11 -6.83
CA PRO A 163 0.45 17.17 -5.92
C PRO A 163 -0.27 17.20 -4.56
N ILE A 164 -1.42 16.52 -4.44
CA ILE A 164 -2.21 16.47 -3.21
C ILE A 164 -1.93 15.17 -2.46
N GLU A 165 -1.84 15.26 -1.13
CA GLU A 165 -1.58 14.08 -0.28
C GLU A 165 -2.77 13.11 -0.29
N TYR A 166 -2.61 11.92 0.30
CA TYR A 166 -3.68 10.96 0.49
C TYR A 166 -4.70 11.49 1.49
N THR A 167 -5.70 12.19 0.97
CA THR A 167 -6.91 12.62 1.68
C THR A 167 -8.07 11.71 1.28
N GLU A 168 -9.17 11.71 2.03
CA GLU A 168 -10.38 10.97 1.64
C GLU A 168 -10.89 11.41 0.26
N GLN A 169 -10.83 12.72 -0.03
CA GLN A 169 -11.21 13.28 -1.32
C GLN A 169 -10.26 12.87 -2.45
N ASN A 170 -8.94 12.86 -2.21
CA ASN A 170 -7.92 12.60 -3.24
C ASN A 170 -7.53 11.13 -3.38
N THR A 171 -8.01 10.26 -2.50
CA THR A 171 -7.71 8.83 -2.57
C THR A 171 -8.80 8.07 -3.30
N ILE A 172 -8.39 7.24 -4.24
CA ILE A 172 -9.26 6.32 -4.97
C ILE A 172 -8.61 4.93 -5.00
N PHE A 173 -9.43 3.90 -4.82
CA PHE A 173 -8.96 2.53 -4.97
C PHE A 173 -9.12 2.09 -6.41
N THR A 174 -8.04 1.63 -7.00
CA THR A 174 -7.95 1.25 -8.41
C THR A 174 -7.35 -0.13 -8.55
N SER A 175 -7.38 -0.71 -9.75
CA SER A 175 -6.54 -1.85 -10.05
C SER A 175 -5.06 -1.44 -10.08
N LEU A 176 -4.17 -2.36 -9.73
CA LEU A 176 -2.73 -2.13 -9.83
C LEU A 176 -2.32 -1.70 -11.25
N LEU A 177 -2.97 -2.28 -12.27
CA LEU A 177 -2.73 -1.92 -13.67
C LEU A 177 -2.92 -0.41 -13.89
N TRP A 178 -4.06 0.14 -13.45
CA TRP A 178 -4.33 1.57 -13.58
C TRP A 178 -3.26 2.40 -12.84
N ASN A 179 -3.03 2.09 -11.57
CA ASN A 179 -2.10 2.86 -10.73
C ASN A 179 -0.67 2.87 -11.28
N LEU A 180 -0.18 1.73 -11.80
CA LEU A 180 1.14 1.64 -12.42
C LEU A 180 1.22 2.43 -13.73
N LYS A 181 0.18 2.36 -14.55
CA LYS A 181 0.17 3.05 -15.86
C LYS A 181 -0.10 4.54 -15.73
N LYS A 182 -1.00 4.92 -14.82
CA LYS A 182 -1.22 6.33 -14.51
C LYS A 182 0.05 6.97 -13.94
N GLY A 183 0.64 6.38 -12.88
CA GLY A 183 1.88 6.87 -12.26
C GLY A 183 1.88 8.40 -12.07
N THR A 184 2.76 9.08 -12.79
CA THR A 184 2.85 10.55 -12.86
C THR A 184 2.43 11.09 -14.23
N SER A 185 1.81 10.26 -15.07
CA SER A 185 1.44 10.64 -16.45
C SER A 185 0.38 11.75 -16.46
N SER A 186 0.49 12.62 -17.45
CA SER A 186 -0.54 13.60 -17.78
C SER A 186 -1.78 12.92 -18.40
N ILE A 187 -2.86 13.68 -18.56
CA ILE A 187 -4.08 13.15 -19.21
C ILE A 187 -3.78 12.78 -20.67
N GLU A 188 -3.02 13.61 -21.38
CA GLU A 188 -2.63 13.39 -22.77
C GLU A 188 -1.79 12.11 -22.92
N GLU A 189 -0.83 11.88 -22.01
CA GLU A 189 -0.05 10.64 -22.01
C GLU A 189 -0.93 9.41 -21.74
N LEU A 190 -1.95 9.55 -20.90
CA LEU A 190 -2.90 8.46 -20.64
C LEU A 190 -3.76 8.13 -21.86
N GLU A 191 -4.02 9.09 -22.77
CA GLU A 191 -4.75 8.88 -24.02
C GLU A 191 -4.06 7.90 -24.97
N PHE A 192 -2.74 7.80 -24.91
CA PHE A 192 -1.98 6.80 -25.66
C PHE A 192 -1.99 5.40 -25.00
N ILE A 193 -2.36 5.32 -23.73
CA ILE A 193 -2.25 4.08 -22.95
C ILE A 193 -3.61 3.40 -22.77
N PHE A 194 -4.67 4.19 -22.61
CA PHE A 194 -6.00 3.72 -22.28
C PHE A 194 -7.02 4.08 -23.35
N MET A 195 -8.03 3.22 -23.45
CA MET A 195 -9.19 3.49 -24.33
C MET A 195 -9.97 4.73 -23.85
N PRO A 196 -10.60 5.49 -24.77
CA PRO A 196 -11.32 6.73 -24.44
C PRO A 196 -12.35 6.58 -23.33
N GLU A 197 -13.03 5.44 -23.23
CA GLU A 197 -14.04 5.20 -22.21
C GLU A 197 -13.44 5.11 -20.79
N VAL A 198 -12.19 4.63 -20.68
CA VAL A 198 -11.46 4.58 -19.41
C VAL A 198 -11.16 5.99 -18.93
N LEU A 199 -10.71 6.85 -19.84
CA LEU A 199 -10.41 8.25 -19.54
C LEU A 199 -11.65 9.07 -19.27
N THR A 200 -12.73 8.84 -20.01
CA THR A 200 -14.03 9.50 -19.74
C THR A 200 -14.49 9.21 -18.31
N ARG A 201 -14.35 7.97 -17.84
CA ARG A 201 -14.67 7.62 -16.45
C ARG A 201 -13.72 8.31 -15.45
N TYR A 202 -12.44 8.39 -15.77
CA TYR A 202 -11.48 9.10 -14.93
C TYR A 202 -11.79 10.59 -14.84
N LYS A 203 -11.97 11.26 -15.97
CA LYS A 203 -12.35 12.68 -16.04
C LYS A 203 -13.64 12.95 -15.25
N LYS A 204 -14.66 12.11 -15.38
CA LYS A 204 -15.90 12.22 -14.60
C LYS A 204 -15.65 12.17 -13.10
N ILE A 205 -14.82 11.26 -12.62
CA ILE A 205 -14.47 11.15 -11.19
C ILE A 205 -13.70 12.38 -10.72
N VAL A 206 -12.79 12.88 -11.54
CA VAL A 206 -12.05 14.11 -11.24
C VAL A 206 -12.99 15.30 -11.08
N ILE A 207 -13.85 15.53 -12.04
CA ILE A 207 -14.84 16.63 -12.02
C ILE A 207 -15.74 16.52 -10.79
N GLU A 208 -16.19 15.31 -10.49
CA GLU A 208 -17.09 15.07 -9.36
C GLU A 208 -16.44 15.34 -8.00
N ARG A 209 -15.18 14.98 -7.84
CA ARG A 209 -14.47 15.15 -6.57
C ARG A 209 -13.79 16.50 -6.42
N PHE A 210 -13.47 17.16 -7.53
CA PHE A 210 -12.74 18.42 -7.58
C PHE A 210 -13.38 19.40 -8.58
N PRO A 211 -14.62 19.81 -8.35
CA PRO A 211 -15.34 20.69 -9.29
C PRO A 211 -14.60 22.02 -9.53
N ASP A 212 -13.93 22.55 -8.52
CA ASP A 212 -13.19 23.82 -8.60
C ASP A 212 -11.87 23.70 -9.38
N GLN A 213 -11.44 22.50 -9.74
CA GLN A 213 -10.23 22.28 -10.54
C GLN A 213 -10.53 21.93 -12.00
N MET A 214 -11.79 22.04 -12.40
CA MET A 214 -12.24 21.77 -13.76
C MET A 214 -11.52 22.64 -14.80
N TYR A 215 -11.16 23.88 -14.45
CA TYR A 215 -10.41 24.76 -15.31
C TYR A 215 -9.02 24.21 -15.67
N LYS A 216 -8.34 23.52 -14.73
CA LYS A 216 -7.04 22.90 -14.99
C LYS A 216 -7.11 21.71 -15.94
N ILE A 217 -8.23 21.00 -15.94
CA ILE A 217 -8.49 19.91 -16.89
C ILE A 217 -8.76 20.49 -18.27
N ASN A 218 -9.55 21.57 -18.34
CA ASN A 218 -9.86 22.26 -19.57
C ASN A 218 -8.64 23.00 -20.16
N GLU A 219 -7.74 23.54 -19.32
CA GLU A 219 -6.46 24.09 -19.77
C GLU A 219 -5.55 23.02 -20.37
N LEU A 220 -5.54 21.82 -19.78
CA LEU A 220 -4.80 20.68 -20.32
C LEU A 220 -5.43 20.15 -21.62
N GLU A 221 -6.78 20.19 -21.72
CA GLU A 221 -7.50 19.76 -22.94
C GLU A 221 -7.39 20.76 -24.10
N ASN A 222 -7.27 22.05 -23.79
CA ASN A 222 -7.25 23.11 -24.82
C ASN A 222 -5.83 23.55 -25.22
N GLY A 223 -4.79 22.83 -24.78
CA GLY A 223 -3.40 23.10 -25.16
C GLY A 223 -3.02 24.54 -24.83
N ALA A 224 -2.94 24.88 -23.55
CA ALA A 224 -2.40 26.16 -23.14
C ALA A 224 -0.97 26.30 -23.70
N GLU A 225 -0.81 27.18 -24.68
CA GLU A 225 0.51 27.61 -25.17
C GLU A 225 1.35 28.01 -23.95
N HIS A 226 2.41 27.29 -23.71
CA HIS A 226 3.43 27.73 -22.77
C HIS A 226 3.86 29.15 -23.18
N PRO A 227 3.76 30.14 -22.30
CA PRO A 227 4.36 31.42 -22.58
C PRO A 227 5.88 31.14 -22.76
N GLN A 228 6.34 31.21 -23.98
CA GLN A 228 7.76 31.24 -24.23
C GLN A 228 8.27 32.46 -23.44
N GLU A 229 9.09 32.23 -22.44
CA GLU A 229 9.92 33.25 -21.81
C GLU A 229 10.75 33.87 -22.95
N ARG A 230 10.29 35.01 -23.44
CA ARG A 230 11.14 35.89 -24.27
C ARG A 230 12.21 36.46 -23.35
N ARG A 231 13.39 36.10 -23.63
CA ARG A 231 14.61 36.72 -23.11
C ARG A 231 14.64 38.21 -23.37
#